data_4bd92b27ca1c02050fbce953dba65078
#
_entry.id   4bd92b27ca1c02050fbce953dba65078
#
_cell.length_a   1.000
_cell.length_b   1.000
_cell.length_c   1.000
_cell.angle_alpha   90.00
_cell.angle_beta   90.00
_cell.angle_gamma   90.00
#
_symmetry.space_group_name_H-M   'P 1'
#
loop_
_entity.id
_entity.type
_entity.pdbx_description
1 polymer ?
#
loop_
_entity_poly.entity_id
_entity_poly.type
_entity_poly.pdbx_seq_one_letter_code
_entity_poly.pdbx_strand_id
1 'polypeptide(L)'
;MHGQLQTRSWNGTPIPRRTTDGYVNATAMCKANDKTWSDYFRTDRASLYLEALSETLQIPVVSLYQSIEGRNGGTWVHPQVAVDLARWTSAPFAVWMDGWFLEKVSPQPLITTPEQQNLEWLMKFAGSYGIAFDDRDQLQ
;
A
#
# COMPACT_ATOMS: atom_id res chain seq x y z
N MET A 1 8.79 -21.75 0.96
CA MET A 1 9.33 -21.27 0.78
C MET A 1 9.28 -20.15 1.08
N HIS A 2 9.76 -19.68 1.11
CA HIS A 2 9.74 -18.64 1.49
C HIS A 2 9.78 -17.81 0.48
N GLY A 3 9.09 -17.02 0.26
CA GLY A 3 9.14 -16.16 -0.75
C GLY A 3 10.31 -15.29 -0.66
N GLN A 4 10.54 -14.62 -1.71
CA GLN A 4 11.63 -13.69 -1.72
C GLN A 4 11.23 -12.43 -1.04
N LEU A 5 12.23 -11.70 -0.59
CA LEU A 5 12.02 -10.41 0.01
C LEU A 5 12.57 -9.34 -0.91
N GLN A 6 11.86 -8.24 -0.98
CA GLN A 6 12.31 -7.07 -1.70
C GLN A 6 12.54 -6.02 -0.62
N THR A 7 13.74 -5.52 -0.53
CA THR A 7 14.10 -4.64 0.57
C THR A 7 14.48 -3.27 0.10
N ARG A 8 13.98 -2.24 0.77
CA ARG A 8 14.39 -0.87 0.53
C ARG A 8 14.71 -0.24 1.86
N SER A 9 15.62 0.69 1.87
CA SER A 9 16.06 1.29 3.11
C SER A 9 15.52 2.69 3.29
N TRP A 10 15.22 3.03 4.53
CA TRP A 10 14.81 4.37 4.90
C TRP A 10 15.56 4.74 6.15
N ASN A 11 16.24 5.88 6.13
CA ASN A 11 17.07 6.31 7.24
C ASN A 11 18.06 5.23 7.68
N GLY A 12 18.62 4.51 6.72
CA GLY A 12 19.58 3.49 7.00
C GLY A 12 19.03 2.17 7.52
N THR A 13 17.73 2.06 7.63
CA THR A 13 17.10 0.84 8.13
C THR A 13 16.47 0.09 6.97
N PRO A 14 16.84 -1.15 6.76
CA PRO A 14 16.22 -1.93 5.67
C PRO A 14 14.82 -2.35 6.04
N ILE A 15 13.91 -2.20 5.11
CA ILE A 15 12.52 -2.55 5.31
C ILE A 15 12.15 -3.61 4.28
N PRO A 16 12.00 -4.86 4.72
CA PRO A 16 11.70 -5.93 3.78
C PRO A 16 10.21 -6.08 3.50
N ARG A 17 9.91 -6.52 2.32
CA ARG A 17 8.56 -6.73 1.86
C ARG A 17 8.53 -8.07 1.16
N ARG A 18 7.53 -8.88 1.45
CA ARG A 18 7.43 -10.19 0.82
C ARG A 18 6.87 -10.03 -0.59
N THR A 19 7.50 -10.71 -1.54
CA THR A 19 7.01 -10.62 -2.92
C THR A 19 5.79 -11.49 -3.15
N THR A 20 5.56 -12.47 -2.30
CA THR A 20 4.43 -13.37 -2.49
C THR A 20 3.10 -12.70 -2.23
N ASP A 21 3.00 -11.92 -1.17
CA ASP A 21 1.73 -11.29 -0.82
C ASP A 21 1.86 -9.81 -0.58
N GLY A 22 3.06 -9.28 -0.65
CA GLY A 22 3.27 -7.86 -0.46
C GLY A 22 3.32 -7.39 0.96
N TYR A 23 3.22 -8.30 1.93
CA TYR A 23 3.27 -7.90 3.33
C TYR A 23 4.61 -7.28 3.66
N VAL A 24 4.58 -6.25 4.47
CA VAL A 24 5.75 -5.46 4.80
C VAL A 24 6.06 -5.60 6.27
N ASN A 25 7.33 -5.59 6.61
CA ASN A 25 7.74 -5.69 8.01
C ASN A 25 7.49 -4.37 8.71
N ALA A 26 6.41 -4.31 9.47
CA ALA A 26 6.01 -3.09 10.17
C ALA A 26 7.00 -2.74 11.28
N THR A 27 7.61 -3.74 11.90
CA THR A 27 8.59 -3.47 12.93
C THR A 27 9.76 -2.69 12.36
N ALA A 28 10.22 -3.08 11.16
CA ALA A 28 11.30 -2.37 10.52
C ALA A 28 10.88 -0.96 10.13
N MET A 29 9.63 -0.81 9.65
CA MET A 29 9.12 0.51 9.30
C MET A 29 9.14 1.44 10.50
N CYS A 30 8.69 0.94 11.62
CA CYS A 30 8.63 1.75 12.84
C CYS A 30 10.03 2.06 13.33
N LYS A 31 10.90 1.08 13.28
CA LYS A 31 12.27 1.29 13.72
C LYS A 31 12.96 2.37 12.89
N ALA A 32 12.69 2.40 11.61
CA ALA A 32 13.28 3.39 10.72
C ALA A 32 12.83 4.81 11.07
N ASN A 33 11.74 4.93 11.84
CA ASN A 33 11.17 6.22 12.18
C ASN A 33 11.12 6.46 13.68
N ASP A 34 11.85 5.66 14.46
CA ASP A 34 11.88 5.78 15.91
C ASP A 34 10.53 5.64 16.56
N LYS A 35 9.76 4.70 16.03
CA LYS A 35 8.43 4.41 16.57
C LYS A 35 8.31 2.92 16.81
N THR A 36 7.19 2.49 17.36
CA THR A 36 6.95 1.08 17.54
C THR A 36 5.60 0.70 16.98
N TRP A 37 5.49 -0.55 16.56
CA TRP A 37 4.22 -1.06 16.06
C TRP A 37 3.15 -0.99 17.16
N SER A 38 3.53 -1.25 18.42
CA SER A 38 2.58 -1.20 19.52
C SER A 38 1.94 0.16 19.65
N ASP A 39 2.73 1.21 19.46
CA ASP A 39 2.21 2.56 19.56
C ASP A 39 1.16 2.83 18.49
N TYR A 40 1.39 2.35 17.31
CA TYR A 40 0.41 2.51 16.23
C TYR A 40 -0.81 1.65 16.51
N PHE A 41 -0.58 0.40 16.86
CA PHE A 41 -1.65 -0.58 16.99
C PHE A 41 -2.68 -0.20 18.05
N ARG A 42 -2.25 0.52 19.07
CA ARG A 42 -3.20 0.88 20.13
C ARG A 42 -3.92 2.21 19.89
N THR A 43 -3.72 2.81 18.74
CA THR A 43 -4.44 4.05 18.47
C THR A 43 -5.84 3.73 17.96
N ASP A 44 -6.75 4.68 18.17
CA ASP A 44 -8.09 4.55 17.61
C ASP A 44 -8.02 4.52 16.10
N ARG A 45 -7.10 5.28 15.55
CA ARG A 45 -6.91 5.31 14.11
C ARG A 45 -6.66 3.93 13.54
N ALA A 46 -5.75 3.19 14.18
CA ALA A 46 -5.39 1.86 13.71
C ALA A 46 -6.58 0.91 13.83
N SER A 47 -7.27 0.99 14.94
CA SER A 47 -8.41 0.14 15.16
C SER A 47 -9.48 0.36 14.12
N LEU A 48 -9.79 1.60 13.84
CA LEU A 48 -10.80 1.93 12.84
C LEU A 48 -10.38 1.53 11.45
N TYR A 49 -9.10 1.75 11.13
CA TYR A 49 -8.61 1.41 9.81
C TYR A 49 -8.62 -0.11 9.59
N LEU A 50 -8.16 -0.86 10.59
CA LEU A 50 -8.12 -2.31 10.48
C LEU A 50 -9.52 -2.89 10.33
N GLU A 51 -10.46 -2.35 11.07
CA GLU A 51 -11.83 -2.81 10.95
C GLU A 51 -12.40 -2.54 9.56
N ALA A 52 -12.20 -1.33 9.08
CA ALA A 52 -12.72 -0.98 7.78
C ALA A 52 -12.10 -1.83 6.69
N LEU A 53 -10.80 -2.05 6.79
CA LEU A 53 -10.10 -2.85 5.80
C LEU A 53 -10.55 -4.31 5.84
N SER A 54 -10.74 -4.82 7.05
CA SER A 54 -11.22 -6.17 7.23
C SER A 54 -12.56 -6.37 6.55
N GLU A 55 -13.46 -5.41 6.72
CA GLU A 55 -14.76 -5.48 6.08
C GLU A 55 -14.66 -5.39 4.57
N THR A 56 -13.83 -4.50 4.11
CA THR A 56 -13.68 -4.30 2.67
C THR A 56 -13.10 -5.53 1.99
N LEU A 57 -12.11 -6.14 2.61
CA LEU A 57 -11.45 -7.30 2.02
C LEU A 57 -12.11 -8.62 2.38
N GLN A 58 -13.06 -8.58 3.29
CA GLN A 58 -13.76 -9.79 3.75
C GLN A 58 -12.80 -10.80 4.35
N ILE A 59 -11.88 -10.32 5.17
CA ILE A 59 -10.97 -11.20 5.90
C ILE A 59 -10.89 -10.73 7.34
N PRO A 60 -10.55 -11.61 8.27
CA PRO A 60 -10.50 -11.22 9.68
C PRO A 60 -9.41 -10.20 9.94
N VAL A 61 -9.64 -9.35 10.92
CA VAL A 61 -8.63 -8.36 11.29
C VAL A 61 -7.29 -9.02 11.59
N VAL A 62 -7.32 -10.17 12.26
CA VAL A 62 -6.07 -10.83 12.63
C VAL A 62 -5.26 -11.31 11.44
N SER A 63 -5.87 -11.37 10.26
CA SER A 63 -5.13 -11.74 9.06
C SER A 63 -4.37 -10.56 8.47
N LEU A 64 -4.64 -9.35 8.95
CA LEU A 64 -4.01 -8.17 8.41
C LEU A 64 -2.64 -7.92 9.00
N TYR A 65 -2.29 -8.62 10.07
CA TYR A 65 -0.96 -8.52 10.65
C TYR A 65 -0.55 -9.87 11.21
N GLN A 66 0.72 -10.18 11.13
CA GLN A 66 1.25 -11.46 11.56
C GLN A 66 2.52 -11.24 12.35
N SER A 67 2.61 -11.84 13.52
CA SER A 67 3.82 -11.77 14.30
C SER A 67 4.65 -12.99 14.02
N ILE A 68 5.89 -12.78 13.64
CA ILE A 68 6.79 -13.85 13.30
C ILE A 68 8.04 -13.71 14.13
N GLU A 69 8.50 -14.79 14.73
CA GLU A 69 9.70 -14.75 15.53
C GLU A 69 10.88 -15.21 14.70
N GLY A 70 12.07 -14.89 15.18
CA GLY A 70 13.26 -15.35 14.55
C GLY A 70 13.97 -14.29 13.76
N ARG A 71 14.83 -14.73 12.86
CA ARG A 71 15.73 -13.88 12.15
C ARG A 71 15.05 -12.80 11.34
N ASN A 72 14.03 -13.12 10.61
CA ASN A 72 13.29 -12.12 9.87
C ASN A 72 11.99 -11.83 10.59
N GLY A 73 12.08 -11.78 11.93
CA GLY A 73 10.88 -11.64 12.72
C GLY A 73 10.36 -10.23 12.77
N GLY A 74 9.30 -10.08 13.54
CA GLY A 74 8.62 -8.81 13.68
C GLY A 74 7.19 -8.96 13.28
N THR A 75 6.51 -7.84 13.09
CA THR A 75 5.13 -7.85 12.69
C THR A 75 5.05 -7.52 11.21
N TRP A 76 4.45 -8.43 10.46
CA TRP A 76 4.30 -8.25 9.01
C TRP A 76 2.86 -7.87 8.73
N VAL A 77 2.64 -6.84 7.95
CA VAL A 77 1.30 -6.31 7.76
C VAL A 77 0.91 -6.24 6.29
N HIS A 78 -0.38 -6.31 6.07
CA HIS A 78 -0.95 -6.16 4.74
C HIS A 78 -0.46 -4.85 4.12
N PRO A 79 -0.25 -4.82 2.81
CA PRO A 79 0.25 -3.60 2.16
C PRO A 79 -0.53 -2.34 2.48
N GLN A 80 -1.85 -2.44 2.57
CA GLN A 80 -2.64 -1.26 2.87
C GLN A 80 -2.47 -0.81 4.31
N VAL A 81 -2.23 -1.76 5.21
CA VAL A 81 -1.93 -1.39 6.59
C VAL A 81 -0.59 -0.68 6.64
N ALA A 82 0.37 -1.15 5.83
CA ALA A 82 1.68 -0.50 5.77
C ALA A 82 1.56 0.94 5.32
N VAL A 83 0.67 1.21 4.37
CA VAL A 83 0.46 2.57 3.89
C VAL A 83 -0.08 3.45 5.01
N ASP A 84 -1.06 2.95 5.75
CA ASP A 84 -1.63 3.74 6.84
C ASP A 84 -0.60 3.95 7.95
N LEU A 85 0.18 2.92 8.24
CA LEU A 85 1.25 3.02 9.23
C LEU A 85 2.26 4.09 8.80
N ALA A 86 2.61 4.09 7.53
CA ALA A 86 3.58 5.07 7.03
C ALA A 86 3.06 6.49 7.23
N ARG A 87 1.78 6.69 6.97
CA ARG A 87 1.19 8.02 7.15
C ARG A 87 1.19 8.45 8.60
N TRP A 88 1.05 7.48 9.47
CA TRP A 88 1.08 7.76 10.90
C TRP A 88 2.49 8.15 11.36
N THR A 89 3.52 7.58 10.74
CA THR A 89 4.88 7.87 11.19
C THR A 89 5.36 9.24 10.76
N SER A 90 5.25 9.57 9.48
CA SER A 90 5.66 10.89 9.00
C SER A 90 5.25 11.05 7.55
N ALA A 91 5.03 12.29 7.16
CA ALA A 91 4.66 12.57 5.79
C ALA A 91 5.76 12.20 4.78
N PRO A 92 7.02 12.53 5.05
CA PRO A 92 8.05 12.12 4.09
C PRO A 92 8.14 10.62 3.90
N PHE A 93 8.00 9.87 4.98
CA PHE A 93 8.04 8.42 4.87
C PHE A 93 6.84 7.90 4.08
N ALA A 94 5.68 8.51 4.30
CA ALA A 94 4.49 8.11 3.56
C ALA A 94 4.67 8.33 2.07
N VAL A 95 5.25 9.44 1.68
CA VAL A 95 5.48 9.72 0.28
C VAL A 95 6.46 8.71 -0.31
N TRP A 96 7.50 8.38 0.44
CA TRP A 96 8.48 7.40 0.00
C TRP A 96 7.83 6.03 -0.18
N MET A 97 6.98 5.65 0.77
CA MET A 97 6.30 4.36 0.72
C MET A 97 5.34 4.29 -0.46
N ASP A 98 4.61 5.38 -0.72
CA ASP A 98 3.72 5.45 -1.86
C ASP A 98 4.49 5.24 -3.16
N GLY A 99 5.67 5.84 -3.26
CA GLY A 99 6.49 5.68 -4.44
C GLY A 99 6.91 4.24 -4.65
N TRP A 100 7.29 3.58 -3.58
CA TRP A 100 7.69 2.18 -3.65
C TRP A 100 6.52 1.31 -4.11
N PHE A 101 5.36 1.54 -3.52
CA PHE A 101 4.20 0.71 -3.84
C PHE A 101 3.70 0.96 -5.25
N LEU A 102 3.72 2.20 -5.68
CA LEU A 102 3.26 2.53 -7.02
C LEU A 102 4.17 1.99 -8.10
N GLU A 103 5.42 1.81 -7.79
CA GLU A 103 6.34 1.21 -8.73
C GLU A 103 5.85 -0.12 -9.22
N LYS A 104 5.26 -0.88 -8.34
CA LYS A 104 4.80 -2.19 -8.70
C LYS A 104 3.57 -2.14 -9.55
N VAL A 105 2.76 -1.18 -9.33
CA VAL A 105 1.52 -1.10 -10.01
C VAL A 105 1.64 -0.47 -11.35
N SER A 106 2.59 0.40 -11.50
CA SER A 106 2.69 1.17 -12.66
C SER A 106 3.60 0.61 -13.65
N PRO A 107 3.16 -0.18 -14.44
CA PRO A 107 3.95 -0.79 -15.41
C PRO A 107 4.53 0.16 -16.32
N GLN A 108 4.45 0.70 -16.76
CA GLN A 108 5.07 1.34 -17.51
C GLN A 108 4.62 2.13 -18.21
N PRO A 109 4.60 2.34 -18.57
CA PRO A 109 4.33 2.96 -19.22
C PRO A 109 4.17 3.92 -19.85
N LEU A 110 4.07 4.32 -19.96
CA LEU A 110 4.03 5.25 -20.28
C LEU A 110 4.21 5.57 -21.44
N ILE A 111 4.34 5.18 -22.03
CA ILE A 111 4.67 5.41 -23.07
C ILE A 111 3.78 5.87 -24.02
N THR A 112 2.66 5.98 -23.92
CA THR A 112 1.77 6.53 -24.83
C THR A 112 2.06 7.99 -25.00
N THR A 113 1.66 8.54 -26.10
CA THR A 113 1.82 9.96 -26.31
C THR A 113 0.90 10.67 -25.36
N PRO A 114 1.19 11.90 -25.03
CA PRO A 114 0.33 12.64 -24.15
C PRO A 114 -1.09 12.72 -24.63
N GLU A 115 -1.26 12.83 -25.90
CA GLU A 115 -2.53 12.91 -26.50
C GLU A 115 -3.32 11.65 -26.29
N GLN A 116 -2.68 10.55 -26.49
CA GLN A 116 -3.27 9.27 -26.30
C GLN A 116 -3.63 9.03 -24.86
N GLN A 117 -2.77 9.44 -23.98
CA GLN A 117 -3.03 9.29 -22.58
C GLN A 117 -4.26 10.05 -22.15
N ASN A 118 -4.39 11.25 -22.61
CA ASN A 118 -5.52 12.06 -22.26
C ASN A 118 -6.81 11.44 -22.72
N LEU A 119 -6.82 10.95 -23.89
CA LEU A 119 -8.01 10.39 -24.46
C LEU A 119 -8.43 9.15 -23.70
N GLU A 120 -7.52 8.26 -23.49
CA GLU A 120 -7.82 7.05 -22.77
C GLU A 120 -8.27 7.34 -21.38
N TRP A 121 -7.60 8.25 -20.74
CA TRP A 121 -7.88 8.59 -19.39
C TRP A 121 -9.30 9.13 -19.25
N LEU A 122 -9.66 10.04 -20.12
CA LEU A 122 -10.97 10.62 -20.09
C LEU A 122 -12.05 9.60 -20.34
N MET A 123 -11.85 8.75 -21.29
CA MET A 123 -12.84 7.75 -21.60
C MET A 123 -13.01 6.79 -20.44
N LYS A 124 -11.92 6.43 -19.82
CA LYS A 124 -11.95 5.52 -18.73
C LYS A 124 -12.70 6.09 -17.54
N PHE A 125 -12.41 7.31 -17.20
CA PHE A 125 -13.06 7.91 -16.06
C PHE A 125 -14.49 8.29 -16.35
N ALA A 126 -14.76 8.74 -17.53
CA ALA A 126 -16.10 9.04 -17.90
C ALA A 126 -16.96 7.80 -17.78
N GLY A 127 -16.43 6.70 -18.26
CA GLY A 127 -17.16 5.45 -18.17
C GLY A 127 -17.35 5.01 -16.75
N SER A 128 -16.34 5.15 -15.94
CA SER A 128 -16.45 4.67 -14.61
C SER A 128 -17.38 5.53 -13.77
N TYR A 129 -17.60 6.74 -14.18
CA TYR A 129 -18.54 7.56 -13.47
C TYR A 129 -19.90 7.52 -14.13
N GLY A 130 -20.02 6.77 -15.16
CA GLY A 130 -21.28 6.71 -15.85
C GLY A 130 -21.53 7.90 -16.67
N ILE A 131 -20.54 8.62 -16.93
CA ILE A 131 -20.72 9.73 -17.64
C ILE A 131 -20.72 9.48 -18.92
N ALA A 132 -20.91 9.14 -19.23
CA ALA A 132 -20.75 8.85 -20.23
C ALA A 132 -21.05 9.28 -21.10
N PHE A 133 -21.07 9.51 -21.58
CA PHE A 133 -21.23 9.83 -22.37
C PHE A 133 -21.73 9.50 -22.98
N ASP A 134 -21.95 9.27 -22.64
CA ASP A 134 -22.38 8.81 -23.18
C ASP A 134 -22.53 8.84 -23.81
N ASP A 135 -22.56 8.64 -23.68
CA ASP A 135 -22.73 8.38 -24.13
C ASP A 135 -22.61 8.59 -24.67
N ARG A 136 -22.75 8.57 -24.63
CA ARG A 136 -22.79 8.51 -25.16
C ARG A 136 -22.52 8.47 -25.47
N ASP A 137 -22.33 8.32 -25.27
CA ASP A 137 -22.21 8.14 -25.48
C ASP A 137 -21.67 8.13 -25.55
N GLN A 138 -21.62 8.05 -25.36
CA GLN A 138 -21.37 7.87 -25.36
C GLN A 138 -20.85 7.72 -25.41
N LEU A 139 -20.74 7.62 -25.36
CA LEU A 139 -20.49 7.41 -25.43
C LEU A 139 -20.34 6.98 -25.69
N GLN A 140 -20.43 6.68 -25.54
CA GLN A 140 -20.57 6.23 -25.84
C GLN A 140 -20.74 5.96 -26.05
#